data_f8354edb8322ad8756ff3731b428bf67
#
_entry.id   f8354edb8322ad8756ff3731b428bf67
#
_cell.length_a   1.000
_cell.length_b   1.000
_cell.length_c   1.000
_cell.angle_alpha   90.00
_cell.angle_beta   90.00
_cell.angle_gamma   90.00
#
_symmetry.space_group_name_H-M   'P 1'
#
loop_
_entity.id
_entity.type
_entity.pdbx_description
1 polymer ?
#
loop_
_entity_poly.entity_id
_entity_poly.type
_entity_poly.pdbx_seq_one_letter_code
_entity_poly.pdbx_strand_id
1 'polypeptide(L)'
;MHDAPASCPAMNLLLLRPDDFIKPSQVQIRGRRLRHINKTLKAKTGDFLKAGLLNGKIGRAEILCLNQEVADLRVDLTEQPPPPLALNLILALPRPKMLRRILQAATSLGIKQIHLIGSWRVEKSYWQSPFLEADKIHQQLILGLEQAMDTQLPEVHLHPYFKPFVEDKLDAIAGDTTRLVAHPVAAASLPTTQLASLTLAIGPEGGFIPYEIEKLTELGFSAVSLGPRILTVEVAVSSLVSRLAYNLESDSRKTHNCAP
;
A
#
# COMPACT_ATOMS: atom_id res chain seq x y z
N MET A 1 -22.26 -17.67 20.89
CA MET A 1 -20.91 -17.19 20.52
C MET A 1 -21.09 -15.80 19.95
N HIS A 2 -20.81 -14.79 20.74
CA HIS A 2 -20.91 -13.40 20.28
C HIS A 2 -19.60 -13.06 19.57
N ASP A 3 -19.71 -12.81 18.25
CA ASP A 3 -18.61 -12.19 17.50
C ASP A 3 -18.34 -10.82 18.12
N ALA A 4 -17.18 -10.68 18.72
CA ALA A 4 -16.69 -9.38 19.15
C ALA A 4 -16.56 -8.49 17.90
N PRO A 5 -17.03 -7.24 17.91
CA PRO A 5 -16.89 -6.35 16.78
C PRO A 5 -15.40 -6.16 16.52
N ALA A 6 -14.98 -6.43 15.28
CA ALA A 6 -13.62 -6.19 14.84
C ALA A 6 -13.21 -4.78 15.25
N SER A 7 -12.15 -4.65 16.04
CA SER A 7 -11.63 -3.37 16.49
C SER A 7 -11.33 -2.54 15.25
N CYS A 8 -11.94 -1.38 15.12
CA CYS A 8 -11.64 -0.44 14.05
C CYS A 8 -10.16 -0.04 14.20
N PRO A 9 -9.32 -0.23 13.15
CA PRO A 9 -7.91 0.17 13.25
C PRO A 9 -7.81 1.64 13.62
N ALA A 10 -6.85 1.99 14.48
CA ALA A 10 -6.59 3.38 14.85
C ALA A 10 -6.30 4.18 13.58
N MET A 11 -6.98 5.32 13.41
CA MET A 11 -6.78 6.22 12.27
C MET A 11 -5.76 7.28 12.72
N ASN A 12 -4.58 7.28 12.13
CA ASN A 12 -3.56 8.28 12.42
C ASN A 12 -3.77 9.57 11.62
N LEU A 13 -4.45 9.47 10.47
CA LEU A 13 -4.81 10.58 9.59
C LEU A 13 -6.32 10.54 9.30
N LEU A 14 -7.00 11.66 9.49
CA LEU A 14 -8.36 11.85 8.97
C LEU A 14 -8.27 12.12 7.47
N LEU A 15 -8.49 11.09 6.66
CA LEU A 15 -8.44 11.21 5.21
C LEU A 15 -9.75 11.81 4.69
N LEU A 16 -9.64 13.00 4.09
CA LEU A 16 -10.73 13.78 3.52
C LEU A 16 -10.93 13.44 2.05
N ARG A 17 -12.16 13.58 1.59
CA ARG A 17 -12.55 13.44 0.18
C ARG A 17 -13.05 14.77 -0.34
N PRO A 18 -13.02 15.03 -1.66
CA PRO A 18 -13.60 16.26 -2.23
C PRO A 18 -15.05 16.49 -1.78
N ASP A 19 -15.86 15.43 -1.69
CA ASP A 19 -17.28 15.51 -1.30
C ASP A 19 -17.52 15.86 0.18
N ASP A 20 -16.48 15.84 1.01
CA ASP A 20 -16.60 16.26 2.41
C ASP A 20 -16.63 17.79 2.54
N PHE A 21 -16.16 18.52 1.52
CA PHE A 21 -16.04 19.97 1.57
C PHE A 21 -17.38 20.66 1.36
N ILE A 22 -17.82 21.43 2.36
CA ILE A 22 -18.98 22.32 2.31
C ILE A 22 -18.61 23.75 1.96
N LYS A 23 -17.34 24.15 2.20
CA LYS A 23 -16.69 25.42 1.82
C LYS A 23 -15.19 25.15 1.61
N PRO A 24 -14.42 26.06 1.01
CA PRO A 24 -13.00 25.84 0.69
C PRO A 24 -12.12 25.39 1.89
N SER A 25 -12.46 25.81 3.12
CA SER A 25 -11.72 25.45 4.33
C SER A 25 -12.56 24.74 5.38
N GLN A 26 -13.76 24.25 5.02
CA GLN A 26 -14.65 23.56 5.95
C GLN A 26 -15.15 22.26 5.37
N VAL A 27 -15.05 21.21 6.19
CA VAL A 27 -15.51 19.87 5.84
C VAL A 27 -16.52 19.36 6.85
N GLN A 28 -17.39 18.47 6.38
CA GLN A 28 -18.37 17.79 7.21
C GLN A 28 -18.11 16.28 7.16
N ILE A 29 -17.84 15.67 8.32
CA ILE A 29 -17.48 14.27 8.47
C ILE A 29 -18.64 13.47 9.04
N ARG A 30 -18.90 12.29 8.42
CA ARG A 30 -19.98 11.37 8.79
C ARG A 30 -19.48 9.91 8.80
N GLY A 31 -20.34 9.00 9.24
CA GLY A 31 -20.16 7.55 9.11
C GLY A 31 -18.99 6.99 9.91
N ARG A 32 -18.14 6.17 9.27
CA ARG A 32 -17.03 5.46 9.93
C ARG A 32 -16.03 6.44 10.57
N ARG A 33 -15.65 7.50 9.86
CA ARG A 33 -14.69 8.50 10.33
C ARG A 33 -15.21 9.27 11.54
N LEU A 34 -16.48 9.67 11.54
CA LEU A 34 -17.14 10.30 12.69
C LEU A 34 -17.15 9.37 13.91
N ARG A 35 -17.52 8.09 13.71
CA ARG A 35 -17.50 7.12 14.80
C ARG A 35 -16.11 6.96 15.42
N HIS A 36 -15.06 7.02 14.59
CA HIS A 36 -13.68 6.97 15.05
C HIS A 36 -13.32 8.20 15.89
N ILE A 37 -13.64 9.40 15.41
CA ILE A 37 -13.44 10.66 16.14
C ILE A 37 -14.11 10.60 17.53
N ASN A 38 -15.38 10.17 17.58
CA ASN A 38 -16.14 10.12 18.82
C ASN A 38 -15.70 9.01 19.78
N LYS A 39 -15.53 7.77 19.26
CA LYS A 39 -15.34 6.59 20.11
C LYS A 39 -13.89 6.27 20.41
N THR A 40 -13.01 6.45 19.43
CA THR A 40 -11.60 6.04 19.55
C THR A 40 -10.74 7.21 20.02
N LEU A 41 -10.84 8.36 19.34
CA LEU A 41 -10.08 9.54 19.71
C LEU A 41 -10.69 10.29 20.90
N LYS A 42 -12.00 10.11 21.13
CA LYS A 42 -12.77 10.83 22.18
C LYS A 42 -12.55 12.33 22.11
N ALA A 43 -12.41 12.84 20.88
CA ALA A 43 -12.13 14.24 20.62
C ALA A 43 -13.33 15.14 21.00
N LYS A 44 -13.05 16.42 21.21
CA LYS A 44 -14.02 17.43 21.60
C LYS A 44 -13.96 18.61 20.64
N THR A 45 -14.99 19.47 20.68
CA THR A 45 -14.96 20.76 20.00
C THR A 45 -13.76 21.58 20.50
N GLY A 46 -13.01 22.15 19.55
CA GLY A 46 -11.76 22.86 19.78
C GLY A 46 -10.50 22.00 19.66
N ASP A 47 -10.62 20.66 19.61
CA ASP A 47 -9.47 19.78 19.39
C ASP A 47 -9.00 19.83 17.93
N PHE A 48 -7.71 19.50 17.73
CA PHE A 48 -7.08 19.41 16.42
C PHE A 48 -6.79 17.95 16.06
N LEU A 49 -7.11 17.61 14.83
CA LEU A 49 -6.80 16.30 14.23
C LEU A 49 -5.80 16.48 13.09
N LYS A 50 -4.93 15.52 12.87
CA LYS A 50 -4.17 15.44 11.62
C LYS A 50 -5.10 15.03 10.50
N ALA A 51 -5.13 15.79 9.40
CA ALA A 51 -6.02 15.57 8.27
C ALA A 51 -5.26 15.68 6.95
N GLY A 52 -5.78 15.03 5.90
CA GLY A 52 -5.21 15.15 4.57
C GLY A 52 -6.29 14.93 3.51
N LEU A 53 -6.19 15.63 2.40
CA LEU A 53 -7.06 15.45 1.24
C LEU A 53 -6.54 14.28 0.39
N LEU A 54 -7.41 13.35 0.05
CA LEU A 54 -7.06 12.24 -0.84
C LEU A 54 -6.42 12.76 -2.14
N ASN A 55 -5.23 12.26 -2.46
CA ASN A 55 -4.35 12.74 -3.55
C ASN A 55 -3.94 14.22 -3.43
N GLY A 56 -3.98 14.79 -2.23
CA GLY A 56 -3.66 16.17 -1.97
C GLY A 56 -2.78 16.35 -0.73
N LYS A 57 -2.77 17.56 -0.22
CA LYS A 57 -1.93 17.97 0.91
C LYS A 57 -2.44 17.44 2.25
N ILE A 58 -1.53 17.43 3.22
CA ILE A 58 -1.74 17.09 4.62
C ILE A 58 -1.72 18.37 5.45
N GLY A 59 -2.30 18.34 6.63
CA GLY A 59 -2.29 19.45 7.58
C GLY A 59 -3.13 19.15 8.82
N ARG A 60 -3.86 20.14 9.30
CA ARG A 60 -4.66 20.07 10.52
C ARG A 60 -6.13 20.34 10.26
N ALA A 61 -6.98 19.73 11.06
CA ALA A 61 -8.42 19.98 11.10
C ALA A 61 -8.84 20.33 12.53
N GLU A 62 -9.38 21.53 12.74
CA GLU A 62 -9.98 21.98 14.00
C GLU A 62 -11.45 21.55 14.05
N ILE A 63 -11.87 20.94 15.14
CA ILE A 63 -13.26 20.53 15.33
C ILE A 63 -14.09 21.75 15.78
N LEU A 64 -14.95 22.25 14.89
CA LEU A 64 -15.83 23.39 15.17
C LEU A 64 -17.11 22.96 15.88
N CYS A 65 -17.67 21.81 15.46
CA CYS A 65 -18.85 21.23 16.07
C CYS A 65 -18.76 19.71 15.98
N LEU A 66 -19.17 19.04 17.06
CA LEU A 66 -19.12 17.56 17.12
C LEU A 66 -20.37 17.04 17.84
N ASN A 67 -21.10 16.16 17.15
CA ASN A 67 -22.22 15.43 17.73
C ASN A 67 -22.22 13.98 17.25
N GLN A 68 -23.30 13.22 17.43
CA GLN A 68 -23.41 11.83 17.06
C GLN A 68 -23.64 11.60 15.55
N GLU A 69 -24.08 12.60 14.83
CA GLU A 69 -24.46 12.52 13.41
C GLU A 69 -23.40 13.12 12.48
N VAL A 70 -22.70 14.16 12.96
CA VAL A 70 -21.76 14.94 12.14
C VAL A 70 -20.67 15.59 12.97
N ALA A 71 -19.50 15.77 12.34
CA ALA A 71 -18.45 16.64 12.79
C ALA A 71 -18.17 17.69 11.72
N ASP A 72 -18.27 18.97 12.07
CA ASP A 72 -17.87 20.08 11.21
C ASP A 72 -16.46 20.51 11.62
N LEU A 73 -15.55 20.56 10.64
CA LEU A 73 -14.15 20.89 10.89
C LEU A 73 -13.69 22.01 9.96
N ARG A 74 -12.81 22.85 10.49
CA ARG A 74 -12.02 23.79 9.70
C ARG A 74 -10.68 23.14 9.36
N VAL A 75 -10.29 23.15 8.09
CA VAL A 75 -9.06 22.50 7.62
C VAL A 75 -8.05 23.52 7.09
N ASP A 76 -6.78 23.24 7.40
CA ASP A 76 -5.60 23.93 6.86
C ASP A 76 -4.62 22.87 6.39
N LEU A 77 -4.52 22.69 5.06
CA LEU A 77 -3.76 21.62 4.40
C LEU A 77 -2.63 22.24 3.59
N THR A 78 -1.45 22.30 4.16
CA THR A 78 -0.28 23.00 3.57
C THR A 78 0.89 22.09 3.26
N GLU A 79 1.03 20.97 3.98
CA GLU A 79 2.16 20.05 3.90
C GLU A 79 2.02 19.09 2.71
N GLN A 80 3.12 18.76 2.05
CA GLN A 80 3.13 17.69 1.05
C GLN A 80 3.06 16.31 1.74
N PRO A 81 2.38 15.32 1.14
CA PRO A 81 2.44 13.95 1.64
C PRO A 81 3.86 13.37 1.48
N PRO A 82 4.17 12.29 2.22
CA PRO A 82 5.41 11.57 2.02
C PRO A 82 5.62 11.19 0.53
N PRO A 83 6.85 11.23 0.02
CA PRO A 83 7.12 10.81 -1.36
C PRO A 83 6.81 9.32 -1.54
N PRO A 84 6.33 8.90 -2.73
CA PRO A 84 6.15 7.49 -3.06
C PRO A 84 7.45 6.71 -2.92
N LEU A 85 7.36 5.46 -2.47
CA LEU A 85 8.47 4.53 -2.60
C LEU A 85 8.66 4.20 -4.09
N ALA A 86 9.88 4.33 -4.60
CA ALA A 86 10.21 4.08 -6.01
C ALA A 86 10.21 2.58 -6.32
N LEU A 87 9.07 1.90 -6.07
CA LEU A 87 8.91 0.46 -6.18
C LEU A 87 7.60 0.09 -6.87
N ASN A 88 7.70 -0.70 -7.95
CA ASN A 88 6.58 -1.41 -8.56
C ASN A 88 6.46 -2.80 -7.93
N LEU A 89 5.32 -3.15 -7.37
CA LEU A 89 5.05 -4.46 -6.80
C LEU A 89 4.29 -5.34 -7.79
N ILE A 90 4.92 -6.42 -8.24
CA ILE A 90 4.30 -7.50 -9.02
C ILE A 90 3.99 -8.64 -8.05
N LEU A 91 2.72 -8.85 -7.75
CA LEU A 91 2.29 -9.82 -6.75
C LEU A 91 1.40 -10.88 -7.39
N ALA A 92 1.82 -12.14 -7.38
CA ALA A 92 0.90 -13.23 -7.72
C ALA A 92 -0.27 -13.22 -6.74
N LEU A 93 -1.50 -13.32 -7.26
CA LEU A 93 -2.72 -13.14 -6.46
C LEU A 93 -2.74 -14.08 -5.25
N PRO A 94 -2.63 -13.55 -4.02
CA PRO A 94 -2.63 -14.37 -2.82
C PRO A 94 -4.06 -14.78 -2.44
N ARG A 95 -4.19 -15.62 -1.43
CA ARG A 95 -5.50 -15.96 -0.85
C ARG A 95 -6.30 -14.70 -0.52
N PRO A 96 -7.62 -14.68 -0.77
CA PRO A 96 -8.43 -13.46 -0.64
C PRO A 96 -8.36 -12.77 0.72
N LYS A 97 -8.28 -13.55 1.82
CA LYS A 97 -8.11 -12.99 3.18
C LYS A 97 -6.77 -12.30 3.38
N MET A 98 -5.71 -12.80 2.73
CA MET A 98 -4.35 -12.24 2.82
C MET A 98 -4.22 -11.01 1.95
N LEU A 99 -4.86 -10.97 0.77
CA LEU A 99 -4.86 -9.82 -0.12
C LEU A 99 -5.20 -8.51 0.61
N ARG A 100 -6.23 -8.52 1.46
CA ARG A 100 -6.63 -7.34 2.24
C ARG A 100 -5.49 -6.78 3.10
N ARG A 101 -4.80 -7.66 3.83
CA ARG A 101 -3.69 -7.28 4.71
C ARG A 101 -2.48 -6.80 3.89
N ILE A 102 -2.21 -7.48 2.78
CA ILE A 102 -1.10 -7.11 1.90
C ILE A 102 -1.33 -5.74 1.27
N LEU A 103 -2.54 -5.44 0.79
CA LEU A 103 -2.88 -4.13 0.24
C LEU A 103 -2.71 -3.02 1.28
N GLN A 104 -3.18 -3.22 2.51
CA GLN A 104 -2.96 -2.26 3.59
C GLN A 104 -1.48 -2.06 3.90
N ALA A 105 -0.71 -3.15 4.03
CA ALA A 105 0.71 -3.10 4.32
C ALA A 105 1.51 -2.43 3.18
N ALA A 106 1.27 -2.83 1.92
CA ALA A 106 1.93 -2.24 0.75
C ALA A 106 1.66 -0.74 0.63
N THR A 107 0.40 -0.32 0.85
CA THR A 107 0.02 1.09 0.89
C THR A 107 0.74 1.83 2.01
N SER A 108 0.78 1.24 3.22
CA SER A 108 1.44 1.85 4.39
C SER A 108 2.97 1.95 4.21
N LEU A 109 3.56 1.10 3.38
CA LEU A 109 4.98 1.15 3.01
C LEU A 109 5.28 2.13 1.87
N GLY A 110 4.28 2.87 1.38
CA GLY A 110 4.46 3.90 0.35
C GLY A 110 4.46 3.39 -1.09
N ILE A 111 4.11 2.12 -1.35
CA ILE A 111 4.00 1.56 -2.70
C ILE A 111 2.79 2.17 -3.40
N LYS A 112 2.98 2.69 -4.62
CA LYS A 112 1.90 3.32 -5.40
C LYS A 112 1.51 2.54 -6.66
N GLN A 113 2.34 1.60 -7.12
CA GLN A 113 2.07 0.75 -8.28
C GLN A 113 2.02 -0.71 -7.84
N ILE A 114 0.84 -1.33 -7.90
CA ILE A 114 0.60 -2.72 -7.47
C ILE A 114 -0.06 -3.48 -8.61
N HIS A 115 0.61 -4.51 -9.12
CA HIS A 115 0.11 -5.38 -10.17
C HIS A 115 -0.20 -6.76 -9.58
N LEU A 116 -1.49 -7.11 -9.51
CA LEU A 116 -1.93 -8.45 -9.10
C LEU A 116 -1.97 -9.35 -10.33
N ILE A 117 -1.18 -10.41 -10.33
CA ILE A 117 -0.99 -11.27 -11.50
C ILE A 117 -1.49 -12.71 -11.27
N GLY A 118 -1.92 -13.37 -12.34
CA GLY A 118 -2.10 -14.81 -12.36
C GLY A 118 -0.75 -15.53 -12.31
N SER A 119 -0.75 -16.74 -11.76
CA SER A 119 0.39 -17.65 -11.72
C SER A 119 -0.14 -19.07 -11.71
N TRP A 120 0.67 -20.05 -12.12
CA TRP A 120 0.25 -21.46 -12.20
C TRP A 120 -0.33 -21.99 -10.89
N ARG A 121 0.25 -21.56 -9.75
CA ARG A 121 -0.16 -21.99 -8.41
C ARG A 121 -1.19 -21.06 -7.74
N VAL A 122 -1.76 -20.11 -8.49
CA VAL A 122 -2.89 -19.30 -8.05
C VAL A 122 -4.19 -20.03 -8.36
N GLU A 123 -5.01 -20.26 -7.36
CA GLU A 123 -6.32 -20.90 -7.56
C GLU A 123 -7.25 -20.00 -8.39
N LYS A 124 -7.89 -20.56 -9.42
CA LYS A 124 -8.82 -19.83 -10.30
C LYS A 124 -9.96 -19.14 -9.54
N SER A 125 -10.41 -19.75 -8.45
CA SER A 125 -11.46 -19.24 -7.58
C SER A 125 -11.09 -17.90 -6.91
N TYR A 126 -9.79 -17.59 -6.72
CA TYR A 126 -9.36 -16.32 -6.13
C TYR A 126 -9.71 -15.13 -7.01
N TRP A 127 -9.69 -15.31 -8.34
CA TRP A 127 -10.09 -14.29 -9.31
C TRP A 127 -11.58 -13.98 -9.32
N GLN A 128 -12.40 -14.86 -8.74
CA GLN A 128 -13.85 -14.67 -8.58
C GLN A 128 -14.22 -14.11 -7.20
N SER A 129 -13.21 -13.80 -6.37
CA SER A 129 -13.43 -13.31 -5.02
C SER A 129 -14.04 -11.92 -5.00
N PRO A 130 -15.08 -11.65 -4.19
CA PRO A 130 -15.61 -10.31 -3.97
C PRO A 130 -14.56 -9.31 -3.44
N PHE A 131 -13.44 -9.77 -2.90
CA PHE A 131 -12.35 -8.89 -2.44
C PHE A 131 -11.58 -8.22 -3.58
N LEU A 132 -11.77 -8.65 -4.84
CA LEU A 132 -11.23 -8.00 -6.04
C LEU A 132 -12.14 -6.90 -6.60
N GLU A 133 -13.34 -6.73 -6.07
CA GLU A 133 -14.19 -5.59 -6.42
C GLU A 133 -13.46 -4.27 -6.14
N ALA A 134 -13.57 -3.32 -7.06
CA ALA A 134 -12.86 -2.04 -6.98
C ALA A 134 -13.07 -1.32 -5.65
N ASP A 135 -14.31 -1.29 -5.14
CA ASP A 135 -14.65 -0.66 -3.86
C ASP A 135 -13.98 -1.36 -2.66
N LYS A 136 -13.83 -2.69 -2.73
CA LYS A 136 -13.18 -3.47 -1.66
C LYS A 136 -11.68 -3.22 -1.64
N ILE A 137 -11.05 -3.22 -2.81
CA ILE A 137 -9.64 -2.84 -2.97
C ILE A 137 -9.43 -1.41 -2.45
N HIS A 138 -10.20 -0.45 -2.98
CA HIS A 138 -10.12 0.96 -2.58
C HIS A 138 -10.23 1.14 -1.06
N GLN A 139 -11.16 0.43 -0.40
CA GLN A 139 -11.30 0.47 1.05
C GLN A 139 -10.03 0.03 1.79
N GLN A 140 -9.30 -0.98 1.29
CA GLN A 140 -8.06 -1.44 1.93
C GLN A 140 -6.93 -0.42 1.72
N LEU A 141 -6.85 0.20 0.55
CA LEU A 141 -5.87 1.25 0.27
C LEU A 141 -6.10 2.46 1.19
N ILE A 142 -7.35 2.92 1.34
CA ILE A 142 -7.71 4.00 2.26
C ILE A 142 -7.27 3.69 3.70
N LEU A 143 -7.49 2.47 4.19
CA LEU A 143 -7.05 2.06 5.53
C LEU A 143 -5.51 2.10 5.66
N GLY A 144 -4.78 1.71 4.63
CA GLY A 144 -3.33 1.81 4.58
C GLY A 144 -2.84 3.26 4.60
N LEU A 145 -3.47 4.16 3.85
CA LEU A 145 -3.16 5.59 3.84
C LEU A 145 -3.41 6.25 5.20
N GLU A 146 -4.58 6.00 5.80
CA GLU A 146 -4.93 6.52 7.12
C GLU A 146 -3.92 6.09 8.20
N GLN A 147 -3.42 4.85 8.11
CA GLN A 147 -2.41 4.32 9.03
C GLN A 147 -1.04 4.97 8.82
N ALA A 148 -0.63 5.16 7.57
CA ALA A 148 0.69 5.67 7.20
C ALA A 148 0.78 7.21 7.23
N MET A 149 -0.30 7.91 7.49
CA MET A 149 -0.41 9.37 7.36
C MET A 149 -0.04 9.86 5.95
N ASP A 150 -0.52 9.14 4.94
CA ASP A 150 -0.29 9.43 3.52
C ASP A 150 -1.63 9.74 2.84
N THR A 151 -1.59 10.47 1.75
CA THR A 151 -2.78 10.84 0.97
C THR A 151 -2.76 10.33 -0.46
N GLN A 152 -1.61 9.87 -0.96
CA GLN A 152 -1.44 9.43 -2.34
C GLN A 152 -1.98 8.01 -2.53
N LEU A 153 -3.11 7.88 -3.24
CA LEU A 153 -3.76 6.59 -3.46
C LEU A 153 -2.95 5.71 -4.40
N PRO A 154 -2.62 4.46 -4.02
CA PRO A 154 -2.03 3.50 -4.93
C PRO A 154 -2.96 3.11 -6.09
N GLU A 155 -2.37 2.79 -7.23
CA GLU A 155 -3.05 2.15 -8.34
C GLU A 155 -2.88 0.63 -8.26
N VAL A 156 -3.98 -0.11 -8.44
CA VAL A 156 -3.99 -1.58 -8.43
C VAL A 156 -4.49 -2.09 -9.77
N HIS A 157 -3.63 -2.83 -10.46
CA HIS A 157 -3.90 -3.39 -11.78
C HIS A 157 -4.08 -4.90 -11.70
N LEU A 158 -5.10 -5.44 -12.38
CA LEU A 158 -5.41 -6.87 -12.38
C LEU A 158 -4.99 -7.52 -13.71
N HIS A 159 -4.17 -8.57 -13.63
CA HIS A 159 -3.65 -9.31 -14.76
C HIS A 159 -3.88 -10.83 -14.55
N PRO A 160 -5.06 -11.37 -14.92
CA PRO A 160 -5.44 -12.75 -14.60
C PRO A 160 -4.53 -13.82 -15.21
N TYR A 161 -3.78 -13.49 -16.25
CA TYR A 161 -2.97 -14.44 -17.01
C TYR A 161 -1.50 -14.05 -16.96
N PHE A 162 -0.64 -14.98 -16.49
CA PHE A 162 0.79 -14.78 -16.35
C PHE A 162 1.47 -14.48 -17.71
N LYS A 163 1.26 -15.34 -18.70
CA LYS A 163 1.97 -15.27 -19.97
C LYS A 163 1.72 -13.93 -20.71
N PRO A 164 0.47 -13.51 -20.98
CA PRO A 164 0.22 -12.22 -21.62
C PRO A 164 0.75 -11.03 -20.80
N PHE A 165 0.72 -11.11 -19.46
CA PHE A 165 1.27 -10.05 -18.62
C PHE A 165 2.78 -9.92 -18.81
N VAL A 166 3.51 -11.05 -18.76
CA VAL A 166 4.98 -11.05 -18.85
C VAL A 166 5.45 -10.67 -20.26
N GLU A 167 4.80 -11.22 -21.31
CA GLU A 167 5.21 -10.98 -22.69
C GLU A 167 4.85 -9.58 -23.22
N ASP A 168 3.69 -9.03 -22.82
CA ASP A 168 3.15 -7.83 -23.45
C ASP A 168 3.27 -6.56 -22.57
N LYS A 169 3.44 -6.68 -21.25
CA LYS A 169 3.30 -5.56 -20.34
C LYS A 169 4.45 -5.36 -19.37
N LEU A 170 5.03 -6.45 -18.86
CA LEU A 170 5.96 -6.37 -17.73
C LEU A 170 7.21 -5.57 -18.06
N ASP A 171 7.75 -5.70 -19.25
CA ASP A 171 8.94 -4.95 -19.64
C ASP A 171 8.71 -3.43 -19.64
N ALA A 172 7.57 -2.98 -20.17
CA ALA A 172 7.17 -1.57 -20.12
C ALA A 172 6.89 -1.06 -18.70
N ILE A 173 6.29 -1.87 -17.83
CA ILE A 173 6.06 -1.54 -16.42
C ILE A 173 7.37 -1.44 -15.64
N ALA A 174 8.27 -2.38 -15.88
CA ALA A 174 9.56 -2.41 -15.21
C ALA A 174 10.49 -1.28 -15.68
N GLY A 175 10.46 -0.92 -16.98
CA GLY A 175 11.32 0.13 -17.54
C GLY A 175 12.78 -0.07 -17.14
N ASP A 176 13.45 0.99 -16.73
CA ASP A 176 14.87 0.99 -16.33
C ASP A 176 15.08 0.66 -14.83
N THR A 177 14.10 0.08 -14.16
CA THR A 177 14.24 -0.28 -12.75
C THR A 177 15.13 -1.49 -12.53
N THR A 178 15.72 -1.62 -11.35
CA THR A 178 16.30 -2.90 -10.89
C THR A 178 15.17 -3.93 -10.79
N ARG A 179 15.37 -5.13 -11.34
CA ARG A 179 14.33 -6.17 -11.42
C ARG A 179 14.68 -7.34 -10.51
N LEU A 180 13.86 -7.56 -9.50
CA LEU A 180 14.07 -8.65 -8.53
C LEU A 180 12.85 -9.57 -8.46
N VAL A 181 13.09 -10.87 -8.35
CA VAL A 181 12.05 -11.86 -8.05
C VAL A 181 12.38 -12.60 -6.75
N ALA A 182 11.43 -12.60 -5.82
CA ALA A 182 11.57 -13.32 -4.56
C ALA A 182 11.46 -14.84 -4.79
N HIS A 183 12.52 -15.57 -4.44
CA HIS A 183 12.55 -17.02 -4.58
C HIS A 183 13.24 -17.68 -3.37
N PRO A 184 12.59 -18.63 -2.65
CA PRO A 184 13.11 -19.18 -1.40
C PRO A 184 14.48 -19.87 -1.49
N VAL A 185 14.77 -20.48 -2.64
CA VAL A 185 16.05 -21.22 -2.86
C VAL A 185 17.04 -20.43 -3.71
N ALA A 186 16.85 -19.13 -3.91
CA ALA A 186 17.82 -18.30 -4.60
C ALA A 186 19.12 -18.24 -3.79
N ALA A 187 20.27 -18.38 -4.46
CA ALA A 187 21.57 -18.25 -3.83
C ALA A 187 21.95 -16.79 -3.52
N ALA A 188 21.40 -15.85 -4.29
CA ALA A 188 21.69 -14.43 -4.13
C ALA A 188 20.86 -13.82 -2.98
N SER A 189 21.54 -13.02 -2.15
CA SER A 189 20.93 -12.17 -1.14
C SER A 189 20.39 -10.88 -1.77
N LEU A 190 19.61 -10.13 -0.99
CA LEU A 190 19.14 -8.80 -1.39
C LEU A 190 20.33 -7.86 -1.66
N PRO A 191 20.22 -6.96 -2.65
CA PRO A 191 21.23 -5.93 -2.88
C PRO A 191 21.40 -5.05 -1.64
N THR A 192 22.64 -4.67 -1.36
CA THR A 192 23.02 -3.79 -0.25
C THR A 192 23.37 -2.39 -0.73
N THR A 193 23.46 -2.20 -2.05
CA THR A 193 23.76 -0.91 -2.68
C THR A 193 22.50 -0.08 -2.84
N GLN A 194 22.68 1.23 -2.99
CA GLN A 194 21.59 2.15 -3.30
C GLN A 194 20.95 1.82 -4.65
N LEU A 195 19.64 1.93 -4.71
CA LEU A 195 18.81 1.70 -5.90
C LEU A 195 18.07 2.99 -6.25
N ALA A 196 18.00 3.32 -7.53
CA ALA A 196 17.18 4.46 -8.00
C ALA A 196 15.69 4.11 -7.98
N SER A 197 15.37 2.91 -8.47
CA SER A 197 14.00 2.37 -8.52
C SER A 197 14.03 0.85 -8.62
N LEU A 198 12.91 0.20 -8.31
CA LEU A 198 12.82 -1.25 -8.20
C LEU A 198 11.50 -1.78 -8.75
N THR A 199 11.55 -2.90 -9.47
CA THR A 199 10.38 -3.77 -9.72
C THR A 199 10.60 -5.10 -9.01
N LEU A 200 9.71 -5.39 -8.04
CA LEU A 200 9.79 -6.58 -7.18
C LEU A 200 8.66 -7.54 -7.51
N ALA A 201 8.99 -8.75 -7.97
CA ALA A 201 8.05 -9.82 -8.22
C ALA A 201 8.00 -10.80 -7.03
N ILE A 202 6.80 -11.12 -6.54
CA ILE A 202 6.57 -12.05 -5.43
C ILE A 202 5.53 -13.07 -5.86
N GLY A 203 5.86 -14.37 -5.74
CA GLY A 203 4.99 -15.48 -6.09
C GLY A 203 3.85 -15.73 -5.10
N PRO A 204 2.92 -16.65 -5.43
CA PRO A 204 1.85 -17.07 -4.53
C PRO A 204 2.41 -17.93 -3.38
N GLU A 205 1.56 -18.43 -2.49
CA GLU A 205 1.94 -19.27 -1.35
C GLU A 205 2.76 -20.50 -1.75
N GLY A 206 2.52 -21.07 -2.93
CA GLY A 206 3.31 -22.18 -3.49
C GLY A 206 4.58 -21.74 -4.23
N GLY A 207 4.84 -20.44 -4.36
CA GLY A 207 5.93 -19.86 -5.16
C GLY A 207 5.67 -19.96 -6.68
N PHE A 208 6.50 -19.30 -7.46
CA PHE A 208 6.52 -19.44 -8.91
C PHE A 208 7.03 -20.83 -9.32
N ILE A 209 6.54 -21.38 -10.45
CA ILE A 209 7.09 -22.60 -11.04
C ILE A 209 8.37 -22.27 -11.83
N PRO A 210 9.23 -23.27 -12.16
CA PRO A 210 10.48 -23.03 -12.89
C PRO A 210 10.30 -22.25 -14.20
N TYR A 211 9.28 -22.56 -14.97
CA TYR A 211 8.92 -21.83 -16.20
C TYR A 211 8.67 -20.34 -15.96
N GLU A 212 7.96 -20.00 -14.88
CA GLU A 212 7.66 -18.60 -14.55
C GLU A 212 8.93 -17.84 -14.12
N ILE A 213 9.80 -18.49 -13.36
CA ILE A 213 11.10 -17.93 -12.99
C ILE A 213 11.98 -17.72 -14.23
N GLU A 214 12.02 -18.70 -15.16
CA GLU A 214 12.76 -18.60 -16.42
C GLU A 214 12.28 -17.36 -17.22
N LYS A 215 10.96 -17.20 -17.39
CA LYS A 215 10.38 -16.07 -18.10
C LYS A 215 10.68 -14.72 -17.45
N LEU A 216 10.66 -14.64 -16.14
CA LEU A 216 11.06 -13.44 -15.42
C LEU A 216 12.57 -13.17 -15.60
N THR A 217 13.40 -14.22 -15.58
CA THR A 217 14.86 -14.08 -15.78
C THR A 217 15.19 -13.62 -17.21
N GLU A 218 14.49 -14.09 -18.23
CA GLU A 218 14.61 -13.61 -19.62
C GLU A 218 14.37 -12.10 -19.73
N LEU A 219 13.51 -11.54 -18.85
CA LEU A 219 13.26 -10.10 -18.73
C LEU A 219 14.21 -9.41 -17.74
N GLY A 220 15.30 -10.01 -17.35
CA GLY A 220 16.33 -9.42 -16.49
C GLY A 220 16.01 -9.43 -14.99
N PHE A 221 15.02 -10.19 -14.53
CA PHE A 221 14.78 -10.34 -13.10
C PHE A 221 15.84 -11.25 -12.46
N SER A 222 16.47 -10.76 -11.40
CA SER A 222 17.40 -11.53 -10.58
C SER A 222 16.65 -12.17 -9.41
N ALA A 223 16.82 -13.49 -9.23
CA ALA A 223 16.22 -14.20 -8.11
C ALA A 223 16.98 -13.89 -6.81
N VAL A 224 16.24 -13.50 -5.76
CA VAL A 224 16.79 -13.13 -4.46
C VAL A 224 16.06 -13.84 -3.32
N SER A 225 16.77 -14.09 -2.21
CA SER A 225 16.22 -14.72 -1.02
C SER A 225 16.44 -13.88 0.24
N LEU A 226 15.52 -13.99 1.20
CA LEU A 226 15.64 -13.44 2.57
C LEU A 226 16.36 -14.39 3.53
N GLY A 227 16.81 -15.55 3.05
CA GLY A 227 17.47 -16.58 3.84
C GLY A 227 16.73 -17.93 3.82
N PRO A 228 17.10 -18.87 4.68
CA PRO A 228 16.70 -20.28 4.54
C PRO A 228 15.26 -20.58 4.97
N ARG A 229 14.51 -19.59 5.47
CA ARG A 229 13.14 -19.82 5.96
C ARG A 229 12.11 -19.48 4.90
N ILE A 230 11.12 -20.37 4.74
CA ILE A 230 9.95 -20.10 3.90
C ILE A 230 9.04 -19.14 4.65
N LEU A 231 8.67 -18.04 4.00
CA LEU A 231 7.80 -17.02 4.54
C LEU A 231 6.41 -17.09 3.91
N THR A 232 5.38 -16.71 4.63
CA THR A 232 4.08 -16.44 4.03
C THR A 232 4.18 -15.19 3.12
N VAL A 233 3.29 -15.08 2.12
CA VAL A 233 3.34 -13.98 1.15
C VAL A 233 3.28 -12.61 1.84
N GLU A 234 2.42 -12.45 2.84
CA GLU A 234 2.27 -11.20 3.61
C GLU A 234 3.55 -10.81 4.36
N VAL A 235 4.24 -11.79 4.93
CA VAL A 235 5.53 -11.57 5.62
C VAL A 235 6.62 -11.28 4.58
N ALA A 236 6.66 -12.01 3.47
CA ALA A 236 7.62 -11.79 2.40
C ALA A 236 7.50 -10.37 1.81
N VAL A 237 6.28 -9.90 1.51
CA VAL A 237 6.03 -8.54 1.01
C VAL A 237 6.58 -7.52 2.01
N SER A 238 6.17 -7.59 3.28
CA SER A 238 6.56 -6.60 4.28
C SER A 238 8.06 -6.61 4.54
N SER A 239 8.68 -7.81 4.63
CA SER A 239 10.11 -7.94 4.94
C SER A 239 11.00 -7.52 3.76
N LEU A 240 10.66 -7.91 2.53
CA LEU A 240 11.40 -7.54 1.33
C LEU A 240 11.34 -6.03 1.11
N VAL A 241 10.12 -5.49 1.13
CA VAL A 241 9.91 -4.06 0.88
C VAL A 241 10.63 -3.22 1.94
N SER A 242 10.50 -3.54 3.23
CA SER A 242 11.17 -2.78 4.29
C SER A 242 12.70 -2.80 4.18
N ARG A 243 13.29 -3.94 3.79
CA ARG A 243 14.75 -4.03 3.58
C ARG A 243 15.23 -3.28 2.35
N LEU A 244 14.44 -3.32 1.26
CA LEU A 244 14.76 -2.64 0.00
C LEU A 244 14.45 -1.14 0.05
N ALA A 245 13.44 -0.72 0.81
CA ALA A 245 13.09 0.69 1.01
C ALA A 245 14.27 1.50 1.57
N TYR A 246 15.08 0.93 2.47
CA TYR A 246 16.27 1.60 2.97
C TYR A 246 17.24 1.98 1.84
N ASN A 247 17.38 1.13 0.83
CA ASN A 247 18.26 1.37 -0.32
C ASN A 247 17.64 2.32 -1.35
N LEU A 248 16.32 2.48 -1.37
CA LEU A 248 15.58 3.38 -2.25
C LEU A 248 15.48 4.82 -1.70
N GLU A 249 15.47 4.98 -0.37
CA GLU A 249 15.23 6.26 0.31
C GLU A 249 16.51 6.99 0.75
N SER A 250 17.69 6.42 0.56
CA SER A 250 18.92 6.95 1.14
C SER A 250 19.30 8.36 0.65
N ASP A 251 18.80 8.81 -0.50
CA ASP A 251 19.07 10.16 -1.03
C ASP A 251 18.15 11.24 -0.42
N SER A 252 16.90 10.92 -0.11
CA SER A 252 15.95 11.88 0.45
C SER A 252 16.25 12.24 1.92
N ARG A 253 16.96 11.37 2.66
CA ARG A 253 17.37 11.62 4.05
C ARG A 253 18.56 12.55 4.18
N LYS A 254 19.42 12.66 3.17
CA LYS A 254 20.58 13.57 3.19
C LYS A 254 20.19 15.05 3.11
N THR A 255 19.05 15.36 2.52
CA THR A 255 18.57 16.74 2.35
C THR A 255 17.86 17.30 3.60
N HIS A 256 17.44 16.45 4.55
CA HIS A 256 16.75 16.89 5.76
C HIS A 256 17.67 17.09 7.00
N ASN A 257 18.94 16.67 6.91
CA ASN A 257 19.90 16.79 8.02
C ASN A 257 20.90 17.96 7.88
N CYS A 258 20.70 18.87 6.92
CA CYS A 258 21.49 20.08 6.76
C CYS A 258 20.60 21.33 6.91
N ALA A 259 20.05 21.54 8.09
CA ALA A 259 19.66 22.87 8.56
C ALA A 259 20.16 23.02 10.00
N PRO A 260 20.98 24.07 10.27
CA PRO A 260 21.53 24.34 11.60
C PRO A 260 20.47 24.75 12.61
#